data_54d0fbca845b582648ad798f8774e0bb
#
_entry.id   54d0fbca845b582648ad798f8774e0bb
#
_cell.length_a   1.000
_cell.length_b   1.000
_cell.length_c   1.000
_cell.angle_alpha   90.00
_cell.angle_beta   90.00
_cell.angle_gamma   90.00
#
_symmetry.space_group_name_H-M   'P 1'
#
loop_
_entity.id
_entity.type
_entity.pdbx_description
1 polymer ?
#
loop_
_entity_poly.entity_id
_entity_poly.type
_entity_poly.pdbx_seq_one_letter_code
_entity_poly.pdbx_strand_id
1 'polypeptide(L)'
;MTEKQGFMTALYERLSRDDELNGESNSISNQKKLLEQYAKEHGFTNLVHFTDDGISGTRFDRPGFLAMMKEVESGKVGTILIKDMSRMGRDYLKVGQYMELLRQKNVRLIAVNENVDSFREDDDFTPFRNIMNEWYARDTSKKIKSTFKAKGKSGKHVASTTPYGYLKDKDDPNVWIVDEEAAVVVRRIFHMTMDGYGPYQIARALKEDKVEIPAVHMAKKDAGLWKGRVEEIKDPYGWGSSTVAGILKKREYLGHTVNFKTRKHFKDKKSHYVSEDNWTVFENTQEAIIDQETFDNVQRIRSNVRRYPDGWGEAHPLTGLMYCADCGSKMYVHRVNNGKRVPQYACSAYSKVPVGTLCQTQHRINADVVMELIKELLKAVAEYSQLNREEFLETVKKAQTSQQSSEIIRLKSRLAEAKKRVQELEKLICRIYEDNILGKLPDERYAILDGQYSKEQKDLSAEIADMEAELSGYEEGRRSAEKFIALVDKYQNFDELTTYMLNEFVEKIVVHERDRKGSIETTQEVEIYFNFIGKYLPPHFGEVEMTSEEIEEMKKREARKDRLHQNYLKRKASGKQQEYYERTKAKKKAEMDAKKEKIRQEDIAKGVFVPVSLLPPAEPKKGVASA
;
A
#
# COMPACT_ATOMS: atom_id res chain seq x y z
N MET A 1 -21.23 7.90 57.81
CA MET A 1 -22.25 8.72 57.11
C MET A 1 -23.59 8.42 57.73
N THR A 2 -24.27 9.43 58.28
CA THR A 2 -25.52 9.32 59.01
C THR A 2 -26.63 8.75 58.13
N GLU A 3 -27.25 7.63 58.57
CA GLU A 3 -28.47 7.09 57.99
C GLU A 3 -29.53 8.19 57.94
N LYS A 4 -30.06 8.43 56.75
CA LYS A 4 -31.19 9.35 56.56
C LYS A 4 -32.44 8.68 57.14
N GLN A 5 -32.78 8.97 58.42
CA GLN A 5 -34.00 8.51 59.04
C GLN A 5 -35.21 8.99 58.22
N GLY A 6 -36.06 8.06 57.76
CA GLY A 6 -37.28 8.33 57.01
C GLY A 6 -37.38 7.82 55.57
N PHE A 7 -36.28 7.34 55.00
CA PHE A 7 -36.31 6.77 53.63
C PHE A 7 -36.84 5.34 53.63
N MET A 8 -37.48 4.96 52.51
CA MET A 8 -37.95 3.60 52.24
C MET A 8 -36.80 2.67 51.97
N THR A 9 -36.81 1.46 52.52
CA THR A 9 -35.96 0.33 52.11
C THR A 9 -36.76 -0.57 51.18
N ALA A 10 -36.44 -0.54 49.90
CA ALA A 10 -37.09 -1.35 48.90
C ALA A 10 -36.51 -2.79 48.90
N LEU A 11 -37.37 -3.77 49.07
CA LEU A 11 -37.04 -5.19 48.93
C LEU A 11 -37.52 -5.66 47.56
N TYR A 12 -36.59 -6.06 46.68
CA TYR A 12 -36.94 -6.44 45.30
C TYR A 12 -36.73 -7.94 45.07
N GLU A 13 -37.83 -8.62 44.73
CA GLU A 13 -37.89 -10.03 44.47
C GLU A 13 -38.30 -10.31 43.03
N ARG A 14 -37.62 -11.28 42.39
CA ARG A 14 -37.94 -11.71 41.02
C ARG A 14 -37.79 -13.21 40.87
N LEU A 15 -38.78 -13.83 40.23
CA LEU A 15 -38.71 -15.21 39.77
C LEU A 15 -39.01 -15.25 38.27
N SER A 16 -38.25 -16.03 37.50
CA SER A 16 -38.53 -16.31 36.08
C SER A 16 -39.02 -17.74 35.91
N ARG A 17 -39.77 -18.03 34.85
CA ARG A 17 -40.19 -19.40 34.54
C ARG A 17 -39.02 -20.40 34.44
N ASP A 18 -37.85 -19.93 34.04
CA ASP A 18 -36.64 -20.74 33.96
C ASP A 18 -36.03 -21.06 35.34
N ASP A 19 -36.30 -20.22 36.34
CA ASP A 19 -35.80 -20.39 37.70
C ASP A 19 -36.68 -21.36 38.53
N GLU A 20 -37.92 -21.65 38.11
CA GLU A 20 -38.82 -22.61 38.75
C GLU A 20 -38.30 -24.05 38.64
N LEU A 21 -37.48 -24.35 37.65
CA LEU A 21 -36.88 -25.66 37.42
C LEU A 21 -35.75 -26.03 38.40
N ASN A 22 -35.27 -25.09 39.22
CA ASN A 22 -34.09 -25.23 40.08
C ASN A 22 -34.38 -25.43 41.60
N GLY A 23 -35.61 -25.72 42.01
CA GLY A 23 -35.95 -26.15 43.38
C GLY A 23 -36.44 -25.07 44.33
N GLU A 24 -36.93 -25.45 45.52
CA GLU A 24 -37.66 -24.67 46.51
C GLU A 24 -36.95 -23.42 47.07
N SER A 25 -35.62 -23.35 46.99
CA SER A 25 -34.84 -22.19 47.53
C SER A 25 -35.00 -20.87 46.74
N ASN A 26 -35.59 -20.93 45.56
CA ASN A 26 -35.73 -19.76 44.67
C ASN A 26 -37.13 -19.15 44.63
N SER A 27 -38.06 -19.66 45.41
CA SER A 27 -39.42 -19.10 45.46
C SER A 27 -39.44 -17.65 45.97
N ILE A 28 -40.38 -16.86 45.50
CA ILE A 28 -40.58 -15.46 45.94
C ILE A 28 -40.73 -15.38 47.44
N SER A 29 -41.47 -16.31 48.06
CA SER A 29 -41.67 -16.37 49.53
C SER A 29 -40.36 -16.52 50.29
N ASN A 30 -39.42 -17.34 49.76
CA ASN A 30 -38.11 -17.51 50.39
C ASN A 30 -37.25 -16.27 50.21
N GLN A 31 -37.32 -15.59 49.05
CA GLN A 31 -36.62 -14.34 48.85
C GLN A 31 -37.13 -13.24 49.81
N LYS A 32 -38.43 -13.11 49.99
CA LYS A 32 -39.03 -12.16 50.96
C LYS A 32 -38.52 -12.41 52.37
N LYS A 33 -38.62 -13.65 52.88
CA LYS A 33 -38.12 -14.03 54.20
C LYS A 33 -36.63 -13.70 54.38
N LEU A 34 -35.79 -14.03 53.37
CA LEU A 34 -34.38 -13.75 53.41
C LEU A 34 -34.08 -12.24 53.50
N LEU A 35 -34.75 -11.43 52.67
CA LEU A 35 -34.53 -9.99 52.63
C LEU A 35 -35.08 -9.30 53.89
N GLU A 36 -36.22 -9.73 54.42
CA GLU A 36 -36.75 -9.24 55.68
C GLU A 36 -35.86 -9.57 56.87
N GLN A 37 -35.34 -10.80 56.91
CA GLN A 37 -34.41 -11.22 57.94
C GLN A 37 -33.13 -10.38 57.89
N TYR A 38 -32.53 -10.23 56.72
CA TYR A 38 -31.34 -9.39 56.54
C TYR A 38 -31.59 -7.94 56.92
N ALA A 39 -32.76 -7.39 56.55
CA ALA A 39 -33.12 -6.02 56.90
C ALA A 39 -33.24 -5.82 58.41
N LYS A 40 -33.84 -6.79 59.13
CA LYS A 40 -33.96 -6.76 60.61
C LYS A 40 -32.60 -6.86 61.30
N GLU A 41 -31.76 -7.76 60.85
CA GLU A 41 -30.42 -7.95 61.41
C GLU A 41 -29.52 -6.73 61.25
N HIS A 42 -29.71 -5.95 60.17
CA HIS A 42 -28.90 -4.78 59.85
C HIS A 42 -29.59 -3.43 60.16
N GLY A 43 -30.76 -3.45 60.86
CA GLY A 43 -31.43 -2.25 61.33
C GLY A 43 -32.15 -1.43 60.28
N PHE A 44 -32.42 -1.98 59.11
CA PHE A 44 -33.19 -1.29 58.05
C PHE A 44 -34.68 -1.19 58.47
N THR A 45 -35.26 -0.01 58.28
CA THR A 45 -36.62 0.29 58.59
C THR A 45 -37.44 0.68 57.38
N ASN A 46 -38.77 0.82 57.50
CA ASN A 46 -39.66 1.20 56.40
C ASN A 46 -39.55 0.28 55.16
N LEU A 47 -39.74 -1.04 55.38
CA LEU A 47 -39.59 -2.07 54.38
C LEU A 47 -40.79 -2.10 53.44
N VAL A 48 -40.56 -2.04 52.14
CA VAL A 48 -41.57 -2.14 51.08
C VAL A 48 -41.15 -3.15 50.04
N HIS A 49 -42.00 -4.12 49.73
CA HIS A 49 -41.76 -5.16 48.75
C HIS A 49 -42.17 -4.75 47.33
N PHE A 50 -41.30 -5.00 46.38
CA PHE A 50 -41.53 -4.89 44.94
C PHE A 50 -41.26 -6.26 44.29
N THR A 51 -42.31 -6.86 43.74
CA THR A 51 -42.24 -8.26 43.32
C THR A 51 -42.60 -8.39 41.84
N ASP A 52 -41.76 -9.11 41.08
CA ASP A 52 -42.04 -9.54 39.72
C ASP A 52 -41.98 -11.06 39.61
N ASP A 53 -43.13 -11.70 39.39
CA ASP A 53 -43.26 -13.15 39.24
C ASP A 53 -43.42 -13.57 37.76
N GLY A 54 -42.75 -14.65 37.34
CA GLY A 54 -42.83 -15.20 35.99
C GLY A 54 -42.17 -14.36 34.90
N ILE A 55 -41.39 -13.32 35.24
CA ILE A 55 -40.79 -12.38 34.28
C ILE A 55 -39.27 -12.59 34.19
N SER A 56 -38.77 -12.78 32.95
CA SER A 56 -37.33 -12.98 32.68
C SER A 56 -36.46 -11.78 33.10
N GLY A 57 -35.27 -12.05 33.63
CA GLY A 57 -34.25 -11.06 33.96
C GLY A 57 -33.65 -10.30 32.79
N THR A 58 -33.92 -10.70 31.55
CA THR A 58 -33.47 -9.98 30.33
C THR A 58 -34.36 -8.78 30.00
N ARG A 59 -35.57 -8.73 30.53
CA ARG A 59 -36.54 -7.65 30.34
C ARG A 59 -36.46 -6.68 31.52
N PHE A 60 -36.65 -5.36 31.27
CA PHE A 60 -36.68 -4.31 32.30
C PHE A 60 -38.01 -3.56 32.33
N ASP A 61 -38.97 -3.93 31.49
CA ASP A 61 -40.36 -3.48 31.49
C ASP A 61 -41.25 -4.26 32.50
N ARG A 62 -40.67 -4.57 33.67
CA ARG A 62 -41.28 -5.33 34.74
C ARG A 62 -42.07 -4.39 35.66
N PRO A 63 -43.35 -4.68 35.96
CA PRO A 63 -44.19 -3.77 36.74
C PRO A 63 -43.63 -3.46 38.13
N GLY A 64 -43.16 -4.48 38.89
CA GLY A 64 -42.57 -4.29 40.21
C GLY A 64 -41.27 -3.51 40.16
N PHE A 65 -40.38 -3.80 39.18
CA PHE A 65 -39.15 -3.06 38.99
C PHE A 65 -39.40 -1.60 38.62
N LEU A 66 -40.33 -1.33 37.71
CA LEU A 66 -40.67 0.03 37.28
C LEU A 66 -41.31 0.82 38.43
N ALA A 67 -42.18 0.20 39.25
CA ALA A 67 -42.75 0.82 40.43
C ALA A 67 -41.64 1.19 41.43
N MET A 68 -40.69 0.30 41.71
CA MET A 68 -39.53 0.58 42.56
C MET A 68 -38.72 1.75 42.03
N MET A 69 -38.39 1.74 40.74
CA MET A 69 -37.57 2.80 40.10
C MET A 69 -38.29 4.15 40.13
N LYS A 70 -39.62 4.20 40.01
CA LYS A 70 -40.41 5.42 40.16
C LYS A 70 -40.26 6.01 41.54
N GLU A 71 -40.26 5.17 42.59
CA GLU A 71 -40.04 5.63 43.98
C GLU A 71 -38.57 6.09 44.20
N VAL A 72 -37.61 5.47 43.51
CA VAL A 72 -36.21 5.94 43.46
C VAL A 72 -36.10 7.32 42.80
N GLU A 73 -36.73 7.51 41.66
CA GLU A 73 -36.75 8.81 40.96
C GLU A 73 -37.39 9.91 41.78
N SER A 74 -38.46 9.56 42.51
CA SER A 74 -39.14 10.49 43.43
C SER A 74 -38.33 10.80 44.69
N GLY A 75 -37.18 10.17 44.90
CA GLY A 75 -36.26 10.40 46.02
C GLY A 75 -36.74 9.82 47.36
N LYS A 76 -37.69 8.87 47.37
CA LYS A 76 -38.21 8.25 48.57
C LYS A 76 -37.45 7.01 49.03
N VAL A 77 -36.68 6.39 48.15
CA VAL A 77 -35.92 5.17 48.45
C VAL A 77 -34.49 5.54 48.85
N GLY A 78 -34.05 5.02 49.99
CA GLY A 78 -32.67 5.17 50.47
C GLY A 78 -31.80 3.94 50.22
N THR A 79 -32.43 2.75 50.31
CA THR A 79 -31.71 1.46 50.12
C THR A 79 -32.57 0.49 49.32
N ILE A 80 -31.93 -0.27 48.47
CA ILE A 80 -32.53 -1.41 47.74
C ILE A 80 -31.82 -2.67 48.20
N LEU A 81 -32.58 -3.69 48.63
CA LEU A 81 -32.09 -5.02 48.96
C LEU A 81 -32.57 -6.03 47.91
N ILE A 82 -31.64 -6.79 47.39
CA ILE A 82 -31.90 -7.90 46.46
C ILE A 82 -31.19 -9.17 46.95
N LYS A 83 -31.71 -10.34 46.58
CA LYS A 83 -31.07 -11.61 46.95
C LYS A 83 -29.69 -11.74 46.31
N ASP A 84 -29.58 -11.51 45.00
CA ASP A 84 -28.39 -11.55 44.15
C ASP A 84 -28.57 -10.60 42.98
N MET A 85 -27.45 -10.21 42.31
CA MET A 85 -27.48 -9.27 41.20
C MET A 85 -28.29 -9.75 40.00
N SER A 86 -28.50 -11.06 39.85
CA SER A 86 -29.34 -11.60 38.79
C SER A 86 -30.80 -11.21 38.92
N ARG A 87 -31.26 -10.88 40.15
CA ARG A 87 -32.64 -10.37 40.41
C ARG A 87 -32.80 -8.99 39.78
N MET A 88 -31.79 -8.15 39.83
CA MET A 88 -31.84 -6.85 39.17
C MET A 88 -31.93 -6.99 37.65
N GLY A 89 -31.13 -7.88 37.05
CA GLY A 89 -31.21 -8.19 35.63
C GLY A 89 -30.07 -9.06 35.10
N ARG A 90 -30.29 -9.68 33.92
CA ARG A 90 -29.27 -10.46 33.18
C ARG A 90 -28.64 -9.67 32.03
N ASP A 91 -29.18 -8.49 31.70
CA ASP A 91 -28.59 -7.57 30.74
C ASP A 91 -27.66 -6.60 31.50
N TYR A 92 -26.38 -6.90 31.47
CA TYR A 92 -25.33 -6.16 32.17
C TYR A 92 -25.28 -4.67 31.82
N LEU A 93 -25.70 -4.28 30.62
CA LEU A 93 -25.72 -2.88 30.18
C LEU A 93 -26.81 -2.11 30.94
N LYS A 94 -28.03 -2.64 30.93
CA LYS A 94 -29.17 -2.03 31.61
C LYS A 94 -28.98 -2.03 33.13
N VAL A 95 -28.44 -3.12 33.67
CA VAL A 95 -28.06 -3.18 35.09
C VAL A 95 -27.11 -2.04 35.44
N GLY A 96 -26.03 -1.85 34.62
CA GLY A 96 -25.07 -0.77 34.85
C GLY A 96 -25.68 0.64 34.74
N GLN A 97 -26.60 0.86 33.80
CA GLN A 97 -27.33 2.14 33.70
C GLN A 97 -28.15 2.42 34.94
N TYR A 98 -28.87 1.41 35.46
CA TYR A 98 -29.64 1.56 36.67
C TYR A 98 -28.76 1.75 37.92
N MET A 99 -27.62 1.07 37.98
CA MET A 99 -26.67 1.28 39.08
C MET A 99 -26.09 2.70 39.08
N GLU A 100 -25.76 3.24 37.90
CA GLU A 100 -25.31 4.64 37.79
C GLU A 100 -26.44 5.62 38.19
N LEU A 101 -27.68 5.34 37.81
CA LEU A 101 -28.84 6.11 38.25
C LEU A 101 -28.99 6.08 39.78
N LEU A 102 -28.88 4.88 40.41
CA LEU A 102 -28.92 4.72 41.86
C LEU A 102 -27.80 5.51 42.56
N ARG A 103 -26.58 5.47 41.99
CA ARG A 103 -25.43 6.26 42.49
C ARG A 103 -25.70 7.76 42.42
N GLN A 104 -26.22 8.25 41.28
CA GLN A 104 -26.59 9.67 41.13
C GLN A 104 -27.69 10.12 42.12
N LYS A 105 -28.62 9.23 42.41
CA LYS A 105 -29.69 9.46 43.39
C LYS A 105 -29.26 9.17 44.83
N ASN A 106 -28.01 8.77 45.05
CA ASN A 106 -27.45 8.40 46.36
C ASN A 106 -28.30 7.31 47.07
N VAL A 107 -28.73 6.28 46.30
CA VAL A 107 -29.44 5.09 46.76
C VAL A 107 -28.48 3.94 46.91
N ARG A 108 -28.43 3.30 48.07
CA ARG A 108 -27.62 2.14 48.41
C ARG A 108 -28.22 0.88 47.82
N LEU A 109 -27.45 0.07 47.12
CA LEU A 109 -27.84 -1.24 46.60
C LEU A 109 -27.06 -2.32 47.34
N ILE A 110 -27.74 -3.32 47.90
CA ILE A 110 -27.14 -4.46 48.57
C ILE A 110 -27.66 -5.75 47.94
N ALA A 111 -26.76 -6.64 47.51
CA ALA A 111 -27.05 -8.01 47.06
C ALA A 111 -26.59 -8.97 48.18
N VAL A 112 -27.55 -9.55 48.89
CA VAL A 112 -27.34 -10.27 50.17
C VAL A 112 -26.41 -11.50 49.97
N ASN A 113 -26.71 -12.35 48.99
CA ASN A 113 -25.95 -13.61 48.78
C ASN A 113 -24.56 -13.39 48.24
N GLU A 114 -24.31 -12.29 47.55
CA GLU A 114 -23.04 -11.97 46.94
C GLU A 114 -22.20 -11.04 47.81
N ASN A 115 -22.74 -10.65 48.98
CA ASN A 115 -22.14 -9.68 49.92
C ASN A 115 -21.73 -8.36 49.26
N VAL A 116 -22.46 -7.95 48.22
CA VAL A 116 -22.22 -6.75 47.45
C VAL A 116 -22.97 -5.58 48.08
N ASP A 117 -22.28 -4.47 48.34
CA ASP A 117 -22.83 -3.25 48.92
C ASP A 117 -22.24 -2.02 48.23
N SER A 118 -23.08 -1.28 47.50
CA SER A 118 -22.65 -0.12 46.71
C SER A 118 -22.05 1.05 47.50
N PHE A 119 -22.17 1.05 48.85
CA PHE A 119 -21.64 2.09 49.72
C PHE A 119 -20.36 1.66 50.47
N ARG A 120 -20.00 0.38 50.45
CA ARG A 120 -18.68 -0.06 50.95
C ARG A 120 -17.61 0.31 49.97
N GLU A 121 -16.50 0.89 50.45
CA GLU A 121 -15.34 1.25 49.66
C GLU A 121 -14.48 0.03 49.24
N ASP A 122 -14.84 -1.18 49.67
CA ASP A 122 -14.14 -2.40 49.34
C ASP A 122 -14.38 -2.81 47.88
N ASP A 123 -13.29 -3.25 47.26
CA ASP A 123 -12.99 -3.49 45.84
C ASP A 123 -13.93 -4.42 45.04
N ASP A 124 -14.99 -4.97 45.63
CA ASP A 124 -15.83 -6.00 45.00
C ASP A 124 -16.61 -5.50 43.76
N PHE A 125 -16.87 -4.18 43.67
CA PHE A 125 -17.55 -3.56 42.52
C PHE A 125 -16.57 -3.11 41.40
N THR A 126 -15.31 -2.99 41.71
CA THR A 126 -14.30 -2.51 40.75
C THR A 126 -14.18 -3.38 39.51
N PRO A 127 -14.18 -4.75 39.58
CA PRO A 127 -14.17 -5.59 38.39
C PRO A 127 -15.41 -5.37 37.50
N PHE A 128 -16.61 -5.23 38.10
CA PHE A 128 -17.85 -5.01 37.36
C PHE A 128 -17.85 -3.63 36.67
N ARG A 129 -17.44 -2.59 37.36
CA ARG A 129 -17.28 -1.24 36.81
C ARG A 129 -16.26 -1.21 35.66
N ASN A 130 -15.18 -1.93 35.78
CA ASN A 130 -14.16 -2.04 34.73
C ASN A 130 -14.70 -2.77 33.50
N ILE A 131 -15.45 -3.86 33.68
CA ILE A 131 -16.11 -4.58 32.58
C ILE A 131 -17.11 -3.67 31.86
N MET A 132 -17.91 -2.90 32.60
CA MET A 132 -18.88 -1.96 32.05
C MET A 132 -18.20 -0.85 31.26
N ASN A 133 -17.13 -0.26 31.79
CA ASN A 133 -16.36 0.78 31.12
C ASN A 133 -15.72 0.24 29.83
N GLU A 134 -15.14 -0.97 29.88
CA GLU A 134 -14.58 -1.61 28.69
C GLU A 134 -15.68 -1.89 27.65
N TRP A 135 -16.82 -2.40 28.08
CA TRP A 135 -17.94 -2.69 27.19
C TRP A 135 -18.51 -1.42 26.54
N TYR A 136 -18.74 -0.36 27.32
CA TYR A 136 -19.22 0.93 26.81
C TYR A 136 -18.25 1.52 25.80
N ALA A 137 -16.96 1.52 26.12
CA ALA A 137 -15.92 1.97 25.21
C ALA A 137 -15.88 1.13 23.91
N ARG A 138 -16.10 -0.19 24.01
CA ARG A 138 -16.17 -1.10 22.86
C ARG A 138 -17.42 -0.84 22.01
N ASP A 139 -18.58 -0.65 22.62
CA ASP A 139 -19.83 -0.37 21.89
C ASP A 139 -19.78 0.99 21.19
N THR A 140 -19.32 2.02 21.88
CA THR A 140 -19.07 3.34 21.30
C THR A 140 -18.10 3.26 20.13
N SER A 141 -17.00 2.50 20.27
CA SER A 141 -16.05 2.27 19.20
C SER A 141 -16.69 1.55 18.00
N LYS A 142 -17.59 0.58 18.22
CA LYS A 142 -18.31 -0.10 17.13
C LYS A 142 -19.24 0.86 16.39
N LYS A 143 -19.99 1.69 17.11
CA LYS A 143 -20.91 2.69 16.53
C LYS A 143 -20.16 3.71 15.70
N ILE A 144 -19.08 4.28 16.22
CA ILE A 144 -18.21 5.21 15.49
C ILE A 144 -17.66 4.54 14.23
N LYS A 145 -17.11 3.32 14.32
CA LYS A 145 -16.58 2.58 13.16
C LYS A 145 -17.66 2.29 12.11
N SER A 146 -18.88 1.97 12.53
CA SER A 146 -20.01 1.75 11.62
C SER A 146 -20.34 3.03 10.83
N THR A 147 -20.44 4.18 11.52
CA THR A 147 -20.68 5.49 10.89
C THR A 147 -19.55 5.86 9.91
N PHE A 148 -18.28 5.69 10.32
CA PHE A 148 -17.13 5.91 9.43
C PHE A 148 -17.15 4.96 8.22
N LYS A 149 -17.54 3.70 8.42
CA LYS A 149 -17.64 2.72 7.33
C LYS A 149 -18.76 3.10 6.34
N ALA A 150 -19.92 3.52 6.83
CA ALA A 150 -21.02 4.00 6.00
C ALA A 150 -20.61 5.24 5.21
N LYS A 151 -20.04 6.25 5.89
CA LYS A 151 -19.51 7.47 5.26
C LYS A 151 -18.44 7.16 4.21
N GLY A 152 -17.47 6.31 4.52
CA GLY A 152 -16.37 5.99 3.61
C GLY A 152 -16.80 5.16 2.39
N LYS A 153 -17.85 4.33 2.53
CA LYS A 153 -18.43 3.58 1.43
C LYS A 153 -19.33 4.42 0.51
N SER A 154 -19.82 5.57 0.97
CA SER A 154 -20.59 6.52 0.15
C SER A 154 -19.73 7.49 -0.66
N GLY A 155 -18.42 7.27 -0.77
CA GLY A 155 -17.50 8.13 -1.52
C GLY A 155 -17.01 9.38 -0.77
N LYS A 156 -17.51 9.63 0.45
CA LYS A 156 -17.10 10.79 1.25
C LYS A 156 -15.75 10.54 1.93
N HIS A 157 -14.96 11.59 2.06
CA HIS A 157 -13.69 11.53 2.80
C HIS A 157 -13.90 11.22 4.28
N VAL A 158 -13.18 10.23 4.80
CA VAL A 158 -13.17 9.89 6.23
C VAL A 158 -11.96 10.48 6.97
N ALA A 159 -10.98 11.03 6.26
CA ALA A 159 -9.82 11.67 6.84
C ALA A 159 -10.22 12.96 7.58
N SER A 160 -9.68 13.15 8.79
CA SER A 160 -9.90 14.36 9.59
C SER A 160 -9.21 15.58 8.98
N THR A 161 -8.06 15.39 8.34
CA THR A 161 -7.25 16.43 7.69
C THR A 161 -7.07 16.13 6.22
N THR A 162 -7.02 17.17 5.39
CA THR A 162 -6.70 17.07 3.97
C THR A 162 -5.20 16.79 3.77
N PRO A 163 -4.79 16.18 2.66
CA PRO A 163 -3.40 16.20 2.22
C PRO A 163 -2.95 17.63 1.92
N TYR A 164 -1.65 17.91 2.06
CA TYR A 164 -1.04 19.16 1.61
C TYR A 164 -1.34 19.38 0.13
N GLY A 165 -1.81 20.56 -0.26
CA GLY A 165 -2.32 20.85 -1.60
C GLY A 165 -3.84 20.89 -1.70
N TYR A 166 -4.56 20.42 -0.65
CA TYR A 166 -6.01 20.51 -0.57
C TYR A 166 -6.47 21.14 0.74
N LEU A 167 -7.56 21.88 0.67
CA LEU A 167 -8.31 22.41 1.82
C LEU A 167 -9.73 21.82 1.80
N LYS A 168 -10.40 21.84 2.95
CA LYS A 168 -11.83 21.53 3.02
C LYS A 168 -12.62 22.73 2.54
N ASP A 169 -13.65 22.48 1.75
CA ASP A 169 -14.62 23.50 1.42
C ASP A 169 -15.29 24.04 2.70
N LYS A 170 -15.61 25.34 2.70
CA LYS A 170 -16.24 26.01 3.85
C LYS A 170 -17.71 25.61 4.03
N ASP A 171 -18.40 25.36 2.92
CA ASP A 171 -19.83 25.03 2.90
C ASP A 171 -20.06 23.52 3.09
N ASP A 172 -19.25 22.66 2.48
CA ASP A 172 -19.27 21.21 2.70
C ASP A 172 -17.86 20.65 3.07
N PRO A 173 -17.60 20.38 4.35
CA PRO A 173 -16.31 19.81 4.79
C PRO A 173 -15.98 18.42 4.21
N ASN A 174 -16.90 17.77 3.48
CA ASN A 174 -16.63 16.52 2.79
C ASN A 174 -16.08 16.73 1.38
N VAL A 175 -16.12 17.95 0.86
CA VAL A 175 -15.53 18.34 -0.43
C VAL A 175 -14.14 18.92 -0.18
N TRP A 176 -13.19 18.54 -1.01
CA TRP A 176 -11.83 19.09 -0.99
C TRP A 176 -11.62 19.98 -2.20
N ILE A 177 -11.09 21.16 -1.94
CA ILE A 177 -10.74 22.16 -2.96
C ILE A 177 -9.22 22.30 -3.04
N VAL A 178 -8.71 22.63 -4.23
CA VAL A 178 -7.27 22.80 -4.44
C VAL A 178 -6.80 24.09 -3.75
N ASP A 179 -5.71 23.97 -2.99
CA ASP A 179 -4.93 25.09 -2.46
C ASP A 179 -3.79 25.39 -3.44
N GLU A 180 -3.97 26.35 -4.32
CA GLU A 180 -3.02 26.64 -5.40
C GLU A 180 -1.61 26.93 -4.91
N GLU A 181 -1.44 27.62 -3.78
CA GLU A 181 -0.12 27.91 -3.22
C GLU A 181 0.63 26.61 -2.87
N ALA A 182 -0.07 25.66 -2.23
CA ALA A 182 0.49 24.37 -1.88
C ALA A 182 0.55 23.40 -3.09
N ALA A 183 -0.41 23.49 -4.01
CA ALA A 183 -0.46 22.67 -5.22
C ALA A 183 0.76 22.90 -6.13
N VAL A 184 1.20 24.14 -6.28
CA VAL A 184 2.44 24.49 -7.00
C VAL A 184 3.65 23.75 -6.41
N VAL A 185 3.75 23.68 -5.08
CA VAL A 185 4.83 22.95 -4.41
C VAL A 185 4.70 21.44 -4.63
N VAL A 186 3.48 20.91 -4.59
CA VAL A 186 3.23 19.47 -4.89
C VAL A 186 3.66 19.14 -6.33
N ARG A 187 3.21 19.92 -7.32
CA ARG A 187 3.62 19.77 -8.72
C ARG A 187 5.15 19.83 -8.87
N ARG A 188 5.79 20.78 -8.21
CA ARG A 188 7.26 20.91 -8.20
C ARG A 188 7.95 19.65 -7.65
N ILE A 189 7.46 19.06 -6.57
CA ILE A 189 8.00 17.83 -6.00
C ILE A 189 7.92 16.66 -7.00
N PHE A 190 6.80 16.53 -7.72
CA PHE A 190 6.64 15.52 -8.75
C PHE A 190 7.58 15.75 -9.93
N HIS A 191 7.69 17.00 -10.43
CA HIS A 191 8.61 17.37 -11.52
C HIS A 191 10.07 17.08 -11.16
N MET A 192 10.53 17.51 -9.97
CA MET A 192 11.88 17.21 -9.52
C MET A 192 12.16 15.69 -9.43
N THR A 193 11.14 14.88 -9.10
CA THR A 193 11.28 13.43 -9.12
C THR A 193 11.43 12.90 -10.55
N MET A 194 10.72 13.48 -11.52
CA MET A 194 10.90 13.17 -12.95
C MET A 194 12.29 13.55 -13.45
N ASP A 195 12.87 14.63 -12.92
CA ASP A 195 14.25 15.06 -13.19
C ASP A 195 15.31 14.16 -12.53
N GLY A 196 14.88 13.13 -11.76
CA GLY A 196 15.77 12.16 -11.13
C GLY A 196 16.22 12.54 -9.71
N TYR A 197 15.70 13.62 -9.12
CA TYR A 197 16.02 13.98 -7.74
C TYR A 197 15.36 13.00 -6.75
N GLY A 198 16.14 12.54 -5.79
CA GLY A 198 15.62 11.72 -4.69
C GLY A 198 14.92 12.56 -3.62
N PRO A 199 14.06 11.96 -2.75
CA PRO A 199 13.31 12.69 -1.73
C PRO A 199 14.16 13.54 -0.79
N TYR A 200 15.40 13.14 -0.53
CA TYR A 200 16.34 13.91 0.30
C TYR A 200 16.82 15.18 -0.43
N GLN A 201 17.18 15.08 -1.71
CA GLN A 201 17.62 16.20 -2.54
C GLN A 201 16.48 17.21 -2.72
N ILE A 202 15.26 16.72 -2.96
CA ILE A 202 14.05 17.57 -3.07
C ILE A 202 13.80 18.31 -1.74
N ALA A 203 13.84 17.60 -0.61
CA ALA A 203 13.66 18.20 0.70
C ALA A 203 14.70 19.29 0.99
N ARG A 204 15.96 19.04 0.58
CA ARG A 204 17.04 20.01 0.70
C ARG A 204 16.81 21.26 -0.17
N ALA A 205 16.45 21.09 -1.43
CA ALA A 205 16.15 22.20 -2.34
C ALA A 205 14.98 23.06 -1.83
N LEU A 206 13.88 22.42 -1.35
CA LEU A 206 12.75 23.14 -0.77
C LEU A 206 13.14 23.93 0.49
N LYS A 207 14.06 23.39 1.31
CA LYS A 207 14.58 24.08 2.48
C LYS A 207 15.47 25.28 2.09
N GLU A 208 16.36 25.09 1.11
CA GLU A 208 17.24 26.15 0.59
C GLU A 208 16.42 27.31 0.00
N ASP A 209 15.32 27.00 -0.69
CA ASP A 209 14.38 27.99 -1.27
C ASP A 209 13.40 28.57 -0.23
N LYS A 210 13.54 28.22 1.05
CA LYS A 210 12.67 28.68 2.15
C LYS A 210 11.18 28.44 1.88
N VAL A 211 10.83 27.30 1.31
CA VAL A 211 9.45 26.86 1.16
C VAL A 211 8.95 26.33 2.51
N GLU A 212 7.81 26.83 2.98
CA GLU A 212 7.23 26.39 4.26
C GLU A 212 6.82 24.92 4.22
N ILE A 213 7.08 24.21 5.32
CA ILE A 213 6.65 22.82 5.45
C ILE A 213 5.13 22.71 5.50
N PRO A 214 4.53 21.57 5.10
CA PRO A 214 3.08 21.37 5.11
C PRO A 214 2.40 21.72 6.44
N ALA A 215 3.06 21.43 7.57
CA ALA A 215 2.52 21.71 8.90
C ALA A 215 2.32 23.22 9.14
N VAL A 216 3.28 24.05 8.75
CA VAL A 216 3.21 25.53 8.89
C VAL A 216 2.18 26.11 7.94
N HIS A 217 2.25 25.74 6.66
CA HIS A 217 1.33 26.24 5.64
C HIS A 217 -0.14 25.93 5.99
N MET A 218 -0.44 24.67 6.32
CA MET A 218 -1.79 24.27 6.69
C MET A 218 -2.27 24.96 7.98
N ALA A 219 -1.41 25.14 8.97
CA ALA A 219 -1.75 25.82 10.21
C ALA A 219 -2.09 27.31 9.99
N LYS A 220 -1.38 28.00 9.09
CA LYS A 220 -1.70 29.38 8.66
C LYS A 220 -3.06 29.48 7.95
N LYS A 221 -3.46 28.43 7.24
CA LYS A 221 -4.79 28.32 6.61
C LYS A 221 -5.86 27.79 7.57
N ASP A 222 -5.60 27.81 8.87
CA ASP A 222 -6.50 27.31 9.93
C ASP A 222 -6.87 25.83 9.78
N ALA A 223 -5.97 25.03 9.21
CA ALA A 223 -6.13 23.61 8.91
C ALA A 223 -5.00 22.75 9.51
N GLY A 224 -5.20 21.44 9.52
CA GLY A 224 -4.19 20.49 9.96
C GLY A 224 -4.06 20.36 11.49
N LEU A 225 -3.07 19.55 11.90
CA LEU A 225 -2.86 19.20 13.32
C LEU A 225 -2.20 20.32 14.14
N TRP A 226 -1.56 21.28 13.48
CA TRP A 226 -0.82 22.37 14.08
C TRP A 226 -1.60 23.70 14.10
N LYS A 227 -2.90 23.66 13.81
CA LYS A 227 -3.80 24.80 13.93
C LYS A 227 -3.67 25.42 15.33
N GLY A 228 -3.40 26.73 15.37
CA GLY A 228 -3.22 27.49 16.61
C GLY A 228 -1.92 27.22 17.40
N ARG A 229 -0.97 26.42 16.83
CA ARG A 229 0.31 26.09 17.47
C ARG A 229 1.51 26.24 16.52
N VAL A 230 1.44 27.16 15.59
CA VAL A 230 2.51 27.39 14.58
C VAL A 230 3.83 27.78 15.25
N GLU A 231 3.75 28.56 16.34
CA GLU A 231 4.92 29.04 17.08
C GLU A 231 5.75 27.93 17.76
N GLU A 232 5.14 26.75 17.98
CA GLU A 232 5.86 25.59 18.52
C GLU A 232 6.76 24.92 17.48
N ILE A 233 6.63 25.27 16.20
CA ILE A 233 7.42 24.67 15.12
C ILE A 233 8.78 25.38 15.03
N LYS A 234 9.84 24.68 15.46
CA LYS A 234 11.19 25.23 15.54
C LYS A 234 11.83 25.58 14.20
N ASP A 235 11.57 24.80 13.15
CA ASP A 235 12.11 25.00 11.79
C ASP A 235 10.96 24.99 10.77
N PRO A 236 10.42 26.17 10.40
CA PRO A 236 9.29 26.28 9.47
C PRO A 236 9.64 25.83 8.03
N TYR A 237 10.92 25.69 7.71
CA TYR A 237 11.45 25.28 6.39
C TYR A 237 12.11 23.90 6.44
N GLY A 238 11.99 23.18 7.57
CA GLY A 238 12.63 21.89 7.85
C GLY A 238 11.98 20.73 7.10
N TRP A 239 12.04 20.70 5.78
CA TRP A 239 11.52 19.59 4.98
C TRP A 239 12.25 18.29 5.28
N GLY A 240 11.48 17.25 5.56
CA GLY A 240 11.99 15.89 5.73
C GLY A 240 11.81 15.04 4.47
N SER A 241 12.78 14.19 4.16
CA SER A 241 12.68 13.23 3.05
C SER A 241 11.47 12.30 3.16
N SER A 242 11.06 11.96 4.40
CA SER A 242 9.85 11.17 4.66
C SER A 242 8.56 11.91 4.28
N THR A 243 8.52 13.23 4.48
CA THR A 243 7.38 14.08 4.08
C THR A 243 7.24 14.10 2.57
N VAL A 244 8.36 14.35 1.85
CA VAL A 244 8.40 14.30 0.38
C VAL A 244 7.99 12.91 -0.13
N ALA A 245 8.56 11.83 0.42
CA ALA A 245 8.21 10.47 0.04
C ALA A 245 6.73 10.14 0.34
N GLY A 246 6.17 10.72 1.39
CA GLY A 246 4.75 10.62 1.74
C GLY A 246 3.84 11.34 0.75
N ILE A 247 4.23 12.53 0.28
CA ILE A 247 3.53 13.30 -0.76
C ILE A 247 3.48 12.47 -2.06
N LEU A 248 4.62 12.01 -2.53
CA LEU A 248 4.75 11.25 -3.79
C LEU A 248 3.94 9.93 -3.85
N LYS A 249 3.45 9.41 -2.72
CA LYS A 249 2.65 8.17 -2.65
C LYS A 249 1.14 8.38 -2.69
N LYS A 250 0.68 9.61 -2.51
CA LYS A 250 -0.73 9.86 -2.28
C LYS A 250 -1.52 9.87 -3.59
N ARG A 251 -2.36 8.86 -3.79
CA ARG A 251 -3.29 8.79 -4.92
C ARG A 251 -4.37 9.88 -4.90
N GLU A 252 -4.55 10.55 -3.75
CA GLU A 252 -5.48 11.66 -3.64
C GLU A 252 -5.13 12.83 -4.57
N TYR A 253 -3.85 12.96 -4.98
CA TYR A 253 -3.44 13.99 -5.94
C TYR A 253 -3.94 13.75 -7.37
N LEU A 254 -4.42 12.54 -7.67
CA LEU A 254 -5.14 12.20 -8.90
C LEU A 254 -6.62 12.62 -8.89
N GLY A 255 -7.06 13.30 -7.84
CA GLY A 255 -8.46 13.66 -7.68
C GLY A 255 -9.32 12.55 -7.08
N HIS A 256 -8.72 11.52 -6.46
CA HIS A 256 -9.42 10.36 -5.92
C HIS A 256 -9.65 10.47 -4.41
N THR A 257 -10.82 9.99 -3.95
CA THR A 257 -11.03 9.70 -2.53
C THR A 257 -10.48 8.32 -2.20
N VAL A 258 -9.51 8.24 -1.30
CA VAL A 258 -8.90 6.98 -0.86
C VAL A 258 -9.16 6.75 0.63
N ASN A 259 -10.04 5.80 0.94
CA ASN A 259 -10.48 5.50 2.29
C ASN A 259 -9.93 4.16 2.79
N PHE A 260 -9.97 3.97 4.13
CA PHE A 260 -9.61 2.73 4.83
C PHE A 260 -8.17 2.24 4.64
N LYS A 261 -7.23 3.17 4.47
CA LYS A 261 -5.78 2.87 4.39
C LYS A 261 -5.21 2.24 5.64
N THR A 262 -5.87 2.46 6.79
CA THR A 262 -5.42 1.94 8.09
C THR A 262 -6.55 1.24 8.82
N ARG A 263 -6.20 0.25 9.63
CA ARG A 263 -7.11 -0.47 10.53
C ARG A 263 -6.56 -0.42 11.96
N LYS A 264 -7.45 -0.17 12.93
CA LYS A 264 -7.13 -0.19 14.36
C LYS A 264 -8.15 -1.05 15.10
N HIS A 265 -7.71 -2.08 15.82
CA HIS A 265 -8.57 -2.81 16.75
C HIS A 265 -8.79 -1.99 18.01
N PHE A 266 -9.80 -2.35 18.79
CA PHE A 266 -10.18 -1.61 19.99
C PHE A 266 -9.03 -1.53 21.03
N LYS A 267 -8.26 -2.63 21.19
CA LYS A 267 -7.16 -2.72 22.16
C LYS A 267 -5.79 -2.30 21.61
N ASP A 268 -5.67 -2.03 20.29
CA ASP A 268 -4.40 -1.65 19.69
C ASP A 268 -3.99 -0.24 20.11
N LYS A 269 -2.73 -0.08 20.50
CA LYS A 269 -2.15 1.24 20.77
C LYS A 269 -1.96 2.05 19.48
N LYS A 270 -1.61 1.37 18.37
CA LYS A 270 -1.32 1.99 17.07
C LYS A 270 -2.26 1.45 15.98
N SER A 271 -2.48 2.25 14.93
CA SER A 271 -3.14 1.79 13.70
C SER A 271 -2.13 1.08 12.81
N HIS A 272 -2.60 0.06 12.07
CA HIS A 272 -1.82 -0.71 11.11
C HIS A 272 -2.26 -0.35 9.70
N TYR A 273 -1.29 -0.22 8.79
CA TYR A 273 -1.58 -0.05 7.37
C TYR A 273 -2.16 -1.33 6.78
N VAL A 274 -3.09 -1.14 5.88
CA VAL A 274 -3.73 -2.22 5.09
C VAL A 274 -3.11 -2.21 3.70
N SER A 275 -2.99 -3.39 3.05
CA SER A 275 -2.50 -3.46 1.67
C SER A 275 -3.38 -2.61 0.73
N GLU A 276 -2.78 -2.06 -0.32
CA GLU A 276 -3.44 -1.15 -1.25
C GLU A 276 -4.68 -1.77 -1.93
N ASP A 277 -4.65 -3.09 -2.18
CA ASP A 277 -5.77 -3.85 -2.76
C ASP A 277 -7.05 -3.83 -1.89
N ASN A 278 -6.91 -3.56 -0.60
CA ASN A 278 -8.02 -3.47 0.34
C ASN A 278 -8.47 -2.02 0.63
N TRP A 279 -7.90 -1.04 -0.06
CA TRP A 279 -8.36 0.34 0.03
C TRP A 279 -9.67 0.50 -0.72
N THR A 280 -10.48 1.45 -0.30
CA THR A 280 -11.66 1.84 -1.05
C THR A 280 -11.36 3.14 -1.77
N VAL A 281 -11.27 3.07 -3.09
CA VAL A 281 -10.95 4.21 -3.96
C VAL A 281 -12.20 4.60 -4.74
N PHE A 282 -12.48 5.89 -4.76
CA PHE A 282 -13.48 6.51 -5.62
C PHE A 282 -12.75 7.51 -6.52
N GLU A 283 -12.86 7.30 -7.81
CA GLU A 283 -12.14 8.10 -8.79
C GLU A 283 -12.84 9.43 -9.08
N ASN A 284 -12.05 10.46 -9.40
CA ASN A 284 -12.52 11.77 -9.88
C ASN A 284 -13.56 12.43 -8.96
N THR A 285 -13.34 12.36 -7.64
CA THR A 285 -14.22 12.97 -6.64
C THR A 285 -13.87 14.43 -6.33
N GLN A 286 -12.70 14.88 -6.77
CA GLN A 286 -12.17 16.23 -6.58
C GLN A 286 -11.26 16.61 -7.74
N GLU A 287 -10.87 17.87 -7.83
CA GLU A 287 -9.93 18.34 -8.84
C GLU A 287 -8.53 17.71 -8.63
N ALA A 288 -7.95 17.19 -9.71
CA ALA A 288 -6.62 16.57 -9.67
C ALA A 288 -5.51 17.65 -9.68
N ILE A 289 -4.51 17.49 -8.80
CA ILE A 289 -3.30 18.33 -8.78
C ILE A 289 -2.26 17.78 -9.75
N ILE A 290 -2.20 16.44 -9.88
CA ILE A 290 -1.26 15.71 -10.72
C ILE A 290 -2.06 14.82 -11.66
N ASP A 291 -1.65 14.74 -12.91
CA ASP A 291 -2.22 13.82 -13.89
C ASP A 291 -1.76 12.37 -13.64
N GLN A 292 -2.54 11.41 -14.16
CA GLN A 292 -2.29 9.97 -13.98
C GLN A 292 -0.91 9.56 -14.51
N GLU A 293 -0.52 10.10 -15.64
CA GLU A 293 0.73 9.74 -16.32
C GLU A 293 1.95 10.17 -15.51
N THR A 294 1.99 11.42 -15.06
CA THR A 294 3.05 11.93 -14.18
C THR A 294 3.12 11.12 -12.89
N PHE A 295 1.97 10.78 -12.30
CA PHE A 295 1.92 9.97 -11.10
C PHE A 295 2.54 8.57 -11.32
N ASP A 296 2.14 7.87 -12.37
CA ASP A 296 2.60 6.51 -12.68
C ASP A 296 4.09 6.48 -13.00
N ASN A 297 4.57 7.45 -13.78
CA ASN A 297 5.99 7.63 -14.05
C ASN A 297 6.80 7.84 -12.77
N VAL A 298 6.31 8.68 -11.87
CA VAL A 298 6.95 8.90 -10.56
C VAL A 298 6.94 7.63 -9.71
N GLN A 299 5.85 6.83 -9.67
CA GLN A 299 5.86 5.56 -8.95
C GLN A 299 6.86 4.58 -9.55
N ARG A 300 6.96 4.51 -10.89
CA ARG A 300 7.95 3.68 -11.60
C ARG A 300 9.38 4.09 -11.24
N ILE A 301 9.71 5.38 -11.32
CA ILE A 301 11.02 5.91 -10.94
C ILE A 301 11.34 5.53 -9.50
N ARG A 302 10.42 5.75 -8.56
CA ARG A 302 10.60 5.46 -7.13
C ARG A 302 10.74 3.98 -6.81
N SER A 303 10.11 3.10 -7.57
CA SER A 303 10.30 1.65 -7.44
C SER A 303 11.72 1.23 -7.84
N ASN A 304 12.38 2.04 -8.65
CA ASN A 304 13.66 1.75 -9.28
C ASN A 304 14.88 2.35 -8.56
N VAL A 305 14.70 3.40 -7.76
CA VAL A 305 15.81 4.12 -7.13
C VAL A 305 16.30 3.40 -5.88
N ARG A 306 17.61 3.05 -5.85
CA ARG A 306 18.34 2.70 -4.63
C ARG A 306 19.09 3.92 -4.10
N ARG A 307 19.39 3.90 -2.77
CA ARG A 307 20.21 4.95 -2.14
C ARG A 307 21.54 5.08 -2.86
N TYR A 308 21.87 6.31 -3.26
CA TYR A 308 23.21 6.69 -3.67
C TYR A 308 24.03 7.01 -2.42
N PRO A 309 25.29 6.53 -2.33
CA PRO A 309 26.22 6.98 -1.29
C PRO A 309 26.51 8.48 -1.46
N ASP A 310 26.63 9.19 -0.35
CA ASP A 310 27.03 10.60 -0.37
C ASP A 310 28.40 10.77 -1.08
N GLY A 311 28.54 11.82 -1.89
CA GLY A 311 29.75 12.12 -2.65
C GLY A 311 29.84 11.49 -4.06
N TRP A 312 28.84 10.73 -4.50
CA TRP A 312 28.81 10.13 -5.84
C TRP A 312 28.11 11.00 -6.91
N GLY A 313 27.68 12.22 -6.56
CA GLY A 313 26.99 13.16 -7.44
C GLY A 313 25.56 12.74 -7.79
N GLU A 314 25.05 13.27 -8.89
CA GLU A 314 23.69 13.01 -9.37
C GLU A 314 23.54 11.62 -9.98
N ALA A 315 22.32 11.09 -9.98
CA ALA A 315 22.00 9.83 -10.65
C ALA A 315 22.22 9.98 -12.16
N HIS A 316 22.74 8.94 -12.80
CA HIS A 316 22.85 8.95 -14.27
C HIS A 316 21.43 8.93 -14.88
N PRO A 317 21.15 9.66 -15.97
CA PRO A 317 19.83 9.75 -16.58
C PRO A 317 19.16 8.40 -16.89
N LEU A 318 19.92 7.38 -17.25
CA LEU A 318 19.43 6.01 -17.50
C LEU A 318 19.21 5.16 -16.25
N THR A 319 19.38 5.74 -15.06
CA THR A 319 19.23 4.99 -13.80
C THR A 319 17.80 4.51 -13.62
N GLY A 320 17.62 3.19 -13.46
CA GLY A 320 16.30 2.58 -13.29
C GLY A 320 15.62 2.15 -14.59
N LEU A 321 16.13 2.56 -15.75
CA LEU A 321 15.59 2.18 -17.07
C LEU A 321 16.24 0.94 -17.66
N MET A 322 17.45 0.56 -17.18
CA MET A 322 18.28 -0.50 -17.77
C MET A 322 18.02 -1.88 -17.16
N TYR A 323 17.79 -2.88 -17.99
CA TYR A 323 17.50 -4.27 -17.60
C TYR A 323 18.34 -5.27 -18.40
N CYS A 324 18.65 -6.41 -17.79
CA CYS A 324 19.33 -7.52 -18.45
C CYS A 324 18.32 -8.40 -19.19
N ALA A 325 18.59 -8.75 -20.45
CA ALA A 325 17.72 -9.60 -21.26
C ALA A 325 17.60 -11.02 -20.71
N ASP A 326 18.69 -11.61 -20.22
CA ASP A 326 18.71 -13.01 -19.79
C ASP A 326 18.00 -13.26 -18.47
N CYS A 327 18.20 -12.37 -17.47
CA CYS A 327 17.68 -12.60 -16.12
C CYS A 327 16.62 -11.58 -15.68
N GLY A 328 16.27 -10.60 -16.51
CA GLY A 328 15.30 -9.55 -16.19
C GLY A 328 15.73 -8.60 -15.06
N SER A 329 16.93 -8.80 -14.48
CA SER A 329 17.38 -7.98 -13.35
C SER A 329 17.83 -6.60 -13.80
N LYS A 330 17.67 -5.61 -12.91
CA LYS A 330 18.13 -4.25 -13.17
C LYS A 330 19.64 -4.19 -13.33
N MET A 331 20.09 -3.30 -14.21
CA MET A 331 21.50 -3.00 -14.38
C MET A 331 21.88 -1.77 -13.57
N TYR A 332 23.07 -1.78 -12.97
CA TYR A 332 23.57 -0.67 -12.18
C TYR A 332 24.78 -0.02 -12.86
N VAL A 333 24.85 1.31 -12.69
CA VAL A 333 25.96 2.10 -13.22
C VAL A 333 27.21 1.92 -12.36
N HIS A 334 28.32 1.62 -13.01
CA HIS A 334 29.67 1.67 -12.45
C HIS A 334 30.39 2.87 -13.07
N ARG A 335 30.76 3.85 -12.26
CA ARG A 335 31.32 5.13 -12.73
C ARG A 335 32.82 5.12 -12.95
N VAL A 336 33.50 4.09 -12.45
CA VAL A 336 34.96 3.94 -12.59
C VAL A 336 35.28 2.58 -13.19
N ASN A 337 35.95 2.56 -14.31
CA ASN A 337 36.44 1.36 -14.98
C ASN A 337 37.94 1.52 -15.28
N ASN A 338 38.80 0.64 -14.72
CA ASN A 338 40.24 0.67 -14.89
C ASN A 338 40.88 2.07 -14.66
N GLY A 339 40.42 2.82 -13.66
CA GLY A 339 40.91 4.16 -13.37
C GLY A 339 40.33 5.30 -14.23
N LYS A 340 39.57 4.97 -15.27
CA LYS A 340 38.88 5.96 -16.10
C LYS A 340 37.45 6.17 -15.59
N ARG A 341 36.99 7.42 -15.53
CA ARG A 341 35.60 7.77 -15.17
C ARG A 341 34.71 7.63 -16.41
N VAL A 342 34.36 6.41 -16.78
CA VAL A 342 33.39 6.11 -17.84
C VAL A 342 32.23 5.37 -17.24
N PRO A 343 31.01 5.94 -17.28
CA PRO A 343 29.82 5.28 -16.75
C PRO A 343 29.49 4.04 -17.59
N GLN A 344 29.43 2.88 -16.94
CA GLN A 344 29.06 1.62 -17.57
C GLN A 344 27.96 0.93 -16.78
N TYR A 345 26.95 0.43 -17.46
CA TYR A 345 25.93 -0.40 -16.85
C TYR A 345 26.34 -1.87 -16.86
N ALA A 346 26.06 -2.58 -15.76
CA ALA A 346 26.29 -4.00 -15.62
C ALA A 346 25.13 -4.68 -14.89
N CYS A 347 24.86 -5.95 -15.23
CA CYS A 347 23.80 -6.74 -14.62
C CYS A 347 24.03 -6.91 -13.11
N SER A 348 23.02 -6.56 -12.31
CA SER A 348 23.10 -6.65 -10.85
C SER A 348 23.10 -8.10 -10.34
N ALA A 349 22.43 -9.00 -11.04
CA ALA A 349 22.36 -10.41 -10.66
C ALA A 349 23.70 -11.13 -10.88
N TYR A 350 24.46 -10.75 -11.92
CA TYR A 350 25.80 -11.27 -12.16
C TYR A 350 26.76 -10.93 -11.01
N SER A 351 26.64 -9.74 -10.43
CA SER A 351 27.54 -9.26 -9.36
C SER A 351 27.21 -9.81 -7.97
N LYS A 352 26.14 -10.56 -7.80
CA LYS A 352 25.78 -11.19 -6.51
C LYS A 352 26.66 -12.42 -6.24
N VAL A 353 26.93 -12.68 -4.96
CA VAL A 353 27.79 -13.79 -4.53
C VAL A 353 26.97 -15.08 -4.37
N PRO A 354 27.45 -16.22 -4.93
CA PRO A 354 28.62 -16.37 -5.79
C PRO A 354 28.41 -15.74 -7.17
N VAL A 355 29.46 -15.06 -7.68
CA VAL A 355 29.39 -14.34 -8.96
C VAL A 355 29.06 -15.29 -10.11
N GLY A 356 28.13 -14.91 -10.98
CA GLY A 356 27.74 -15.67 -12.17
C GLY A 356 26.72 -16.80 -11.93
N THR A 357 26.18 -16.97 -10.71
CA THR A 357 25.18 -18.03 -10.43
C THR A 357 23.77 -17.66 -10.86
N LEU A 358 23.36 -16.39 -10.67
CA LEU A 358 22.03 -15.91 -11.02
C LEU A 358 21.93 -15.38 -12.45
N CYS A 359 23.05 -14.96 -13.03
CA CYS A 359 23.15 -14.57 -14.43
C CYS A 359 24.53 -14.99 -14.91
N GLN A 360 24.61 -15.72 -16.01
CA GLN A 360 25.87 -16.30 -16.48
C GLN A 360 26.80 -15.28 -17.11
N THR A 361 26.28 -14.15 -17.59
CA THR A 361 27.02 -13.12 -18.29
C THR A 361 26.87 -11.75 -17.66
N GLN A 362 27.88 -10.90 -17.80
CA GLN A 362 27.93 -9.60 -17.12
C GLN A 362 27.02 -8.53 -17.76
N HIS A 363 26.66 -8.68 -19.05
CA HIS A 363 25.85 -7.70 -19.82
C HIS A 363 26.32 -6.26 -19.60
N ARG A 364 27.61 -6.01 -19.88
CA ARG A 364 28.19 -4.67 -19.63
C ARG A 364 28.04 -3.81 -20.89
N ILE A 365 27.56 -2.56 -20.71
CA ILE A 365 27.43 -1.58 -21.81
C ILE A 365 27.80 -0.17 -21.34
N ASN A 366 28.39 0.66 -22.22
CA ASN A 366 28.69 2.05 -21.92
C ASN A 366 27.40 2.88 -21.93
N ALA A 367 27.25 3.75 -20.95
CA ALA A 367 26.08 4.60 -20.82
C ALA A 367 25.96 5.61 -21.96
N ASP A 368 27.08 6.19 -22.38
CA ASP A 368 27.12 7.17 -23.48
C ASP A 368 26.62 6.59 -24.79
N VAL A 369 27.00 5.32 -25.12
CA VAL A 369 26.53 4.62 -26.31
C VAL A 369 25.02 4.41 -26.29
N VAL A 370 24.47 4.07 -25.12
CA VAL A 370 23.02 3.90 -24.97
C VAL A 370 22.28 5.22 -25.09
N MET A 371 22.85 6.30 -24.53
CA MET A 371 22.27 7.66 -24.66
C MET A 371 22.21 8.11 -26.12
N GLU A 372 23.30 7.88 -26.89
CA GLU A 372 23.34 8.26 -28.31
C GLU A 372 22.33 7.42 -29.12
N LEU A 373 22.27 6.09 -28.86
CA LEU A 373 21.30 5.22 -29.52
C LEU A 373 19.83 5.67 -29.25
N ILE A 374 19.51 6.05 -28.01
CA ILE A 374 18.17 6.54 -27.67
C ILE A 374 17.88 7.86 -28.38
N LYS A 375 18.87 8.76 -28.41
CA LYS A 375 18.76 10.05 -29.08
C LYS A 375 18.43 9.90 -30.57
N GLU A 376 19.23 9.09 -31.28
CA GLU A 376 19.03 8.83 -32.71
C GLU A 376 17.68 8.13 -32.97
N LEU A 377 17.31 7.16 -32.14
CA LEU A 377 16.04 6.46 -32.28
C LEU A 377 14.84 7.38 -32.00
N LEU A 378 14.91 8.22 -30.95
CA LEU A 378 13.84 9.18 -30.65
C LEU A 378 13.67 10.20 -31.76
N LYS A 379 14.77 10.72 -32.33
CA LYS A 379 14.71 11.60 -33.49
C LYS A 379 14.01 10.95 -34.68
N ALA A 380 14.44 9.74 -35.03
CA ALA A 380 13.85 9.00 -36.14
C ALA A 380 12.37 8.68 -35.92
N VAL A 381 11.98 8.29 -34.71
CA VAL A 381 10.57 8.05 -34.36
C VAL A 381 9.76 9.34 -34.39
N ALA A 382 10.31 10.45 -33.89
CA ALA A 382 9.67 11.76 -33.89
C ALA A 382 9.44 12.26 -35.34
N GLU A 383 10.47 12.24 -36.17
CA GLU A 383 10.37 12.59 -37.59
C GLU A 383 9.33 11.71 -38.32
N TYR A 384 9.40 10.39 -38.16
CA TYR A 384 8.48 9.48 -38.79
C TYR A 384 7.03 9.70 -38.33
N SER A 385 6.83 9.92 -37.04
CA SER A 385 5.50 10.17 -36.48
C SER A 385 4.87 11.51 -36.95
N GLN A 386 5.69 12.51 -37.27
CA GLN A 386 5.24 13.80 -37.78
C GLN A 386 4.98 13.75 -39.29
N LEU A 387 5.87 13.12 -40.06
CA LEU A 387 5.78 13.05 -41.52
C LEU A 387 4.71 12.04 -41.98
N ASN A 388 4.58 10.91 -41.30
CA ASN A 388 3.71 9.79 -41.68
C ASN A 388 2.72 9.44 -40.57
N ARG A 389 2.00 10.44 -40.04
CA ARG A 389 1.13 10.29 -38.85
C ARG A 389 0.13 9.16 -38.94
N GLU A 390 -0.57 9.02 -40.09
CA GLU A 390 -1.57 7.95 -40.26
C GLU A 390 -0.93 6.57 -40.33
N GLU A 391 0.17 6.45 -41.05
CA GLU A 391 0.93 5.19 -41.17
C GLU A 391 1.56 4.79 -39.83
N PHE A 392 2.09 5.75 -39.08
CA PHE A 392 2.59 5.55 -37.72
C PHE A 392 1.51 5.01 -36.80
N LEU A 393 0.32 5.66 -36.78
CA LEU A 393 -0.82 5.20 -36.00
C LEU A 393 -1.28 3.80 -36.41
N GLU A 394 -1.29 3.48 -37.72
CA GLU A 394 -1.61 2.14 -38.19
C GLU A 394 -0.54 1.11 -37.82
N THR A 395 0.74 1.46 -37.92
CA THR A 395 1.85 0.55 -37.63
C THR A 395 1.92 0.25 -36.12
N VAL A 396 1.73 1.25 -35.26
CA VAL A 396 1.63 1.05 -33.80
C VAL A 396 0.40 0.20 -33.48
N LYS A 397 -0.73 0.43 -34.12
CA LYS A 397 -1.92 -0.44 -34.03
C LYS A 397 -1.61 -1.87 -34.49
N LYS A 398 -0.94 -2.04 -35.62
CA LYS A 398 -0.58 -3.38 -36.16
C LYS A 398 0.45 -4.08 -35.26
N ALA A 399 1.46 -3.38 -34.73
CA ALA A 399 2.43 -3.94 -33.82
C ALA A 399 1.79 -4.43 -32.49
N GLN A 400 0.78 -3.73 -32.01
CA GLN A 400 -0.05 -4.17 -30.88
C GLN A 400 -1.14 -5.17 -31.31
N THR A 401 -1.48 -5.27 -32.60
CA THR A 401 -2.68 -5.93 -33.13
C THR A 401 -2.37 -6.98 -34.23
N SER A 402 -1.12 -7.38 -34.47
CA SER A 402 -0.76 -8.21 -35.66
C SER A 402 -1.46 -9.58 -35.79
N GLN A 403 -2.33 -9.96 -34.83
CA GLN A 403 -3.24 -11.11 -34.91
C GLN A 403 -4.71 -10.76 -34.66
N GLN A 404 -5.10 -9.48 -34.50
CA GLN A 404 -6.25 -9.11 -33.68
C GLN A 404 -7.42 -8.41 -34.39
N SER A 405 -7.30 -7.91 -35.62
CA SER A 405 -8.45 -7.18 -36.26
C SER A 405 -9.68 -8.07 -36.52
N SER A 406 -9.45 -9.33 -36.90
CA SER A 406 -10.55 -10.30 -37.05
C SER A 406 -11.09 -10.79 -35.71
N GLU A 407 -10.23 -10.87 -34.66
CA GLU A 407 -10.62 -11.22 -33.31
C GLU A 407 -11.47 -10.12 -32.65
N ILE A 408 -11.11 -8.84 -32.80
CA ILE A 408 -11.89 -7.72 -32.26
C ILE A 408 -13.30 -7.67 -32.84
N ILE A 409 -13.44 -7.87 -34.16
CA ILE A 409 -14.76 -7.92 -34.81
C ILE A 409 -15.56 -9.11 -34.27
N ARG A 410 -14.93 -10.26 -34.12
CA ARG A 410 -15.51 -11.47 -33.57
C ARG A 410 -15.91 -11.31 -32.11
N LEU A 411 -15.06 -10.67 -31.32
CA LEU A 411 -15.30 -10.36 -29.90
C LEU A 411 -16.49 -9.38 -29.74
N LYS A 412 -16.56 -8.32 -30.57
CA LYS A 412 -17.67 -7.37 -30.56
C LYS A 412 -19.01 -8.04 -30.95
N SER A 413 -18.99 -8.94 -31.95
CA SER A 413 -20.17 -9.70 -32.33
C SER A 413 -20.65 -10.61 -31.21
N ARG A 414 -19.70 -11.37 -30.59
CA ARG A 414 -20.00 -12.27 -29.50
C ARG A 414 -20.48 -11.53 -28.23
N LEU A 415 -19.91 -10.37 -27.94
CA LEU A 415 -20.36 -9.50 -26.85
C LEU A 415 -21.81 -9.02 -27.07
N ALA A 416 -22.14 -8.61 -28.29
CA ALA A 416 -23.48 -8.19 -28.63
C ALA A 416 -24.51 -9.34 -28.52
N GLU A 417 -24.13 -10.55 -28.95
CA GLU A 417 -24.95 -11.76 -28.82
C GLU A 417 -25.15 -12.16 -27.35
N ALA A 418 -24.10 -12.14 -26.57
CA ALA A 418 -24.14 -12.45 -25.12
C ALA A 418 -25.05 -11.45 -24.38
N LYS A 419 -24.89 -10.14 -24.62
CA LYS A 419 -25.76 -9.10 -24.02
C LYS A 419 -27.22 -9.29 -24.38
N LYS A 420 -27.50 -9.61 -25.64
CA LYS A 420 -28.88 -9.89 -26.13
C LYS A 420 -29.45 -11.13 -25.43
N ARG A 421 -28.64 -12.18 -25.26
CA ARG A 421 -29.07 -13.40 -24.58
C ARG A 421 -29.36 -13.19 -23.09
N VAL A 422 -28.57 -12.38 -22.40
CA VAL A 422 -28.83 -12.00 -21.00
C VAL A 422 -30.16 -11.28 -20.87
N GLN A 423 -30.49 -10.34 -21.77
CA GLN A 423 -31.79 -9.67 -21.79
C GLN A 423 -32.97 -10.61 -22.11
N GLU A 424 -32.77 -11.62 -22.95
CA GLU A 424 -33.77 -12.66 -23.19
C GLU A 424 -33.99 -13.53 -21.96
N LEU A 425 -32.90 -13.92 -21.24
CA LEU A 425 -32.98 -14.69 -20.01
C LEU A 425 -33.70 -13.92 -18.90
N GLU A 426 -33.47 -12.62 -18.75
CA GLU A 426 -34.22 -11.78 -17.81
C GLU A 426 -35.74 -11.85 -18.07
N LYS A 427 -36.14 -11.72 -19.33
CA LYS A 427 -37.55 -11.83 -19.69
C LYS A 427 -38.13 -13.22 -19.45
N LEU A 428 -37.33 -14.27 -19.69
CA LEU A 428 -37.75 -15.66 -19.43
C LEU A 428 -37.90 -15.93 -17.94
N ILE A 429 -36.94 -15.47 -17.11
CA ILE A 429 -37.00 -15.60 -15.65
C ILE A 429 -38.25 -14.90 -15.09
N CYS A 430 -38.51 -13.67 -15.51
CA CYS A 430 -39.75 -12.96 -15.14
C CYS A 430 -41.00 -13.75 -15.54
N ARG A 431 -41.02 -14.29 -16.75
CA ARG A 431 -42.20 -15.03 -17.26
C ARG A 431 -42.43 -16.34 -16.53
N ILE A 432 -41.41 -17.14 -16.26
CA ILE A 432 -41.58 -18.39 -15.50
C ILE A 432 -41.99 -18.10 -14.06
N TYR A 433 -41.53 -16.99 -13.46
CA TYR A 433 -41.96 -16.54 -12.14
C TYR A 433 -43.46 -16.19 -12.11
N GLU A 434 -43.94 -15.40 -13.11
CA GLU A 434 -45.34 -15.07 -13.25
C GLU A 434 -46.23 -16.31 -13.48
N ASP A 435 -45.82 -17.23 -14.37
CA ASP A 435 -46.54 -18.46 -14.66
C ASP A 435 -46.58 -19.41 -13.44
N ASN A 436 -45.55 -19.42 -12.58
CA ASN A 436 -45.56 -20.17 -11.32
C ASN A 436 -46.55 -19.55 -10.33
N ILE A 437 -46.56 -18.22 -10.13
CA ILE A 437 -47.52 -17.53 -9.24
C ILE A 437 -48.97 -17.76 -9.70
N LEU A 438 -49.19 -17.80 -11.02
CA LEU A 438 -50.50 -18.04 -11.60
C LEU A 438 -50.94 -19.51 -11.59
N GLY A 439 -50.12 -20.40 -11.03
CA GLY A 439 -50.40 -21.85 -10.94
C GLY A 439 -50.32 -22.61 -12.28
N LYS A 440 -49.80 -21.98 -13.34
CA LYS A 440 -49.62 -22.61 -14.66
C LYS A 440 -48.34 -23.46 -14.72
N LEU A 441 -47.35 -23.16 -13.89
CA LEU A 441 -46.09 -23.87 -13.83
C LEU A 441 -45.90 -24.47 -12.42
N PRO A 442 -45.76 -25.83 -12.28
CA PRO A 442 -45.50 -26.48 -10.99
C PRO A 442 -44.18 -26.04 -10.36
N ASP A 443 -44.12 -25.96 -9.02
CA ASP A 443 -42.98 -25.48 -8.25
C ASP A 443 -41.66 -26.25 -8.55
N GLU A 444 -41.75 -27.57 -8.70
CA GLU A 444 -40.58 -28.40 -9.04
C GLU A 444 -39.98 -28.03 -10.40
N ARG A 445 -40.84 -27.76 -11.37
CA ARG A 445 -40.40 -27.38 -12.72
C ARG A 445 -39.91 -25.95 -12.80
N TYR A 446 -40.52 -25.06 -12.02
CA TYR A 446 -40.02 -23.68 -11.81
C TYR A 446 -38.61 -23.69 -11.26
N ALA A 447 -38.36 -24.43 -10.17
CA ALA A 447 -37.03 -24.47 -9.53
C ALA A 447 -35.93 -24.99 -10.48
N ILE A 448 -36.26 -25.98 -11.35
CA ILE A 448 -35.30 -26.47 -12.34
C ILE A 448 -35.00 -25.44 -13.41
N LEU A 449 -36.02 -24.77 -13.97
CA LEU A 449 -35.87 -23.78 -15.04
C LEU A 449 -35.18 -22.52 -14.52
N ASP A 450 -35.58 -22.03 -13.34
CA ASP A 450 -34.97 -20.86 -12.70
C ASP A 450 -33.48 -21.13 -12.41
N GLY A 451 -33.15 -22.31 -11.88
CA GLY A 451 -31.77 -22.71 -11.63
C GLY A 451 -30.92 -22.76 -12.91
N GLN A 452 -31.48 -23.24 -14.02
CA GLN A 452 -30.79 -23.28 -15.31
C GLN A 452 -30.58 -21.90 -15.91
N TYR A 453 -31.63 -21.06 -15.96
CA TYR A 453 -31.56 -19.72 -16.54
C TYR A 453 -30.70 -18.77 -15.68
N SER A 454 -30.79 -18.86 -14.36
CA SER A 454 -29.95 -18.07 -13.44
C SER A 454 -28.47 -18.44 -13.54
N LYS A 455 -28.16 -19.73 -13.74
CA LYS A 455 -26.79 -20.19 -13.97
C LYS A 455 -26.26 -19.69 -15.32
N GLU A 456 -27.04 -19.86 -16.42
CA GLU A 456 -26.67 -19.37 -17.75
C GLU A 456 -26.45 -17.84 -17.75
N GLN A 457 -27.31 -17.08 -17.07
CA GLN A 457 -27.17 -15.63 -16.92
C GLN A 457 -25.88 -15.25 -16.18
N LYS A 458 -25.53 -15.95 -15.11
CA LYS A 458 -24.31 -15.71 -14.35
C LYS A 458 -23.06 -16.01 -15.17
N ASP A 459 -23.05 -17.14 -15.88
CA ASP A 459 -21.92 -17.55 -16.73
C ASP A 459 -21.70 -16.56 -17.87
N LEU A 460 -22.79 -16.12 -18.56
CA LEU A 460 -22.74 -15.10 -19.61
C LEU A 460 -22.31 -13.72 -19.07
N SER A 461 -22.73 -13.35 -17.86
CA SER A 461 -22.33 -12.09 -17.25
C SER A 461 -20.82 -12.04 -16.94
N ALA A 462 -20.25 -13.16 -16.53
CA ALA A 462 -18.80 -13.30 -16.35
C ALA A 462 -18.07 -13.19 -17.70
N GLU A 463 -18.55 -13.89 -18.74
CA GLU A 463 -17.99 -13.82 -20.10
C GLU A 463 -18.07 -12.42 -20.70
N ILE A 464 -19.16 -11.68 -20.47
CA ILE A 464 -19.31 -10.27 -20.87
C ILE A 464 -18.25 -9.40 -20.21
N ALA A 465 -18.02 -9.56 -18.90
CA ALA A 465 -17.02 -8.78 -18.17
C ALA A 465 -15.59 -9.04 -18.69
N ASP A 466 -15.26 -10.28 -19.00
CA ASP A 466 -13.96 -10.65 -19.57
C ASP A 466 -13.78 -10.07 -20.98
N MET A 467 -14.81 -10.15 -21.84
CA MET A 467 -14.78 -9.57 -23.19
C MET A 467 -14.72 -8.04 -23.16
N GLU A 468 -15.41 -7.37 -22.24
CA GLU A 468 -15.34 -5.91 -22.07
C GLU A 468 -13.97 -5.46 -21.59
N ALA A 469 -13.34 -6.20 -20.67
CA ALA A 469 -11.98 -5.94 -20.21
C ALA A 469 -10.95 -6.09 -21.35
N GLU A 470 -11.11 -7.11 -22.19
CA GLU A 470 -10.26 -7.34 -23.36
C GLU A 470 -10.43 -6.22 -24.41
N LEU A 471 -11.67 -5.80 -24.71
CA LEU A 471 -11.95 -4.70 -25.64
C LEU A 471 -11.45 -3.34 -25.11
N SER A 472 -11.50 -3.11 -23.79
CA SER A 472 -10.95 -1.91 -23.17
C SER A 472 -9.44 -1.82 -23.38
N GLY A 473 -8.72 -2.92 -23.28
CA GLY A 473 -7.28 -2.99 -23.57
C GLY A 473 -6.93 -2.57 -25.01
N TYR A 474 -7.81 -2.87 -25.99
CA TYR A 474 -7.61 -2.47 -27.38
C TYR A 474 -7.87 -0.97 -27.65
N GLU A 475 -8.83 -0.37 -26.94
CA GLU A 475 -9.09 1.08 -27.05
C GLU A 475 -7.99 1.91 -26.37
N GLU A 476 -7.40 1.41 -25.31
CA GLU A 476 -6.24 2.01 -24.65
C GLU A 476 -5.02 2.09 -25.57
N GLY A 477 -4.78 1.08 -26.41
CA GLY A 477 -3.69 1.08 -27.39
C GLY A 477 -3.78 2.24 -28.40
N ARG A 478 -4.98 2.59 -28.87
CA ARG A 478 -5.17 3.74 -29.77
C ARG A 478 -4.90 5.07 -29.08
N ARG A 479 -5.45 5.25 -27.88
CA ARG A 479 -5.21 6.46 -27.06
C ARG A 479 -3.75 6.62 -26.71
N SER A 480 -3.02 5.51 -26.55
CA SER A 480 -1.60 5.50 -26.24
C SER A 480 -0.74 6.02 -27.39
N ALA A 481 -1.03 5.65 -28.64
CA ALA A 481 -0.32 6.18 -29.81
C ALA A 481 -0.56 7.68 -30.02
N GLU A 482 -1.79 8.14 -29.82
CA GLU A 482 -2.14 9.57 -29.90
C GLU A 482 -1.43 10.38 -28.79
N LYS A 483 -1.31 9.82 -27.58
CA LYS A 483 -0.54 10.43 -26.49
C LYS A 483 0.95 10.52 -26.79
N PHE A 484 1.54 9.48 -27.41
CA PHE A 484 2.94 9.51 -27.81
C PHE A 484 3.20 10.64 -28.82
N ILE A 485 2.33 10.81 -29.83
CA ILE A 485 2.43 11.91 -30.79
C ILE A 485 2.32 13.26 -30.09
N ALA A 486 1.34 13.43 -29.18
CA ALA A 486 1.20 14.67 -28.42
C ALA A 486 2.46 14.96 -27.57
N LEU A 487 3.11 13.92 -27.05
CA LEU A 487 4.36 14.06 -26.33
C LEU A 487 5.52 14.46 -27.25
N VAL A 488 5.59 13.91 -28.46
CA VAL A 488 6.57 14.32 -29.51
C VAL A 488 6.34 15.78 -29.88
N ASP A 489 5.10 16.20 -30.10
CA ASP A 489 4.75 17.58 -30.47
C ASP A 489 5.12 18.59 -29.37
N LYS A 490 5.13 18.17 -28.09
CA LYS A 490 5.56 18.97 -26.94
C LYS A 490 7.05 19.30 -26.98
N TYR A 491 7.89 18.41 -27.54
CA TYR A 491 9.33 18.56 -27.59
C TYR A 491 9.82 18.84 -29.01
N GLN A 492 10.33 20.04 -29.24
CA GLN A 492 10.83 20.48 -30.56
C GLN A 492 12.28 20.07 -30.83
N ASN A 493 13.04 19.72 -29.78
CA ASN A 493 14.46 19.40 -29.90
C ASN A 493 14.83 18.15 -29.10
N PHE A 494 15.42 17.18 -29.77
CA PHE A 494 15.94 15.93 -29.20
C PHE A 494 17.48 15.88 -29.16
N ASP A 495 18.16 16.99 -29.41
CA ASP A 495 19.64 17.02 -29.37
C ASP A 495 20.20 16.85 -27.97
N GLU A 496 19.50 17.37 -26.95
CA GLU A 496 19.85 17.23 -25.54
C GLU A 496 18.73 16.50 -24.80
N LEU A 497 18.96 15.21 -24.49
CA LEU A 497 18.02 14.41 -23.73
C LEU A 497 18.15 14.67 -22.23
N THR A 498 17.16 15.31 -21.64
CA THR A 498 17.08 15.49 -20.19
C THR A 498 16.60 14.20 -19.51
N THR A 499 16.89 14.05 -18.21
CA THR A 499 16.37 12.94 -17.42
C THR A 499 14.84 12.89 -17.43
N TYR A 500 14.21 14.06 -17.44
CA TYR A 500 12.75 14.20 -17.54
C TYR A 500 12.23 13.63 -18.86
N MET A 501 12.80 14.04 -20.00
CA MET A 501 12.43 13.49 -21.32
C MET A 501 12.57 11.97 -21.38
N LEU A 502 13.71 11.44 -20.90
CA LEU A 502 13.93 9.99 -20.87
C LEU A 502 12.87 9.26 -20.07
N ASN A 503 12.44 9.81 -18.94
CA ASN A 503 11.39 9.21 -18.11
C ASN A 503 9.99 9.33 -18.73
N GLU A 504 9.73 10.37 -19.54
CA GLU A 504 8.46 10.50 -20.28
C GLU A 504 8.41 9.57 -21.50
N PHE A 505 9.51 9.43 -22.24
CA PHE A 505 9.53 8.65 -23.48
C PHE A 505 9.83 7.17 -23.29
N VAL A 506 10.74 6.80 -22.37
CA VAL A 506 11.30 5.46 -22.26
C VAL A 506 10.74 4.72 -21.04
N GLU A 507 10.13 3.56 -21.28
CA GLU A 507 9.66 2.65 -20.23
C GLU A 507 10.80 1.84 -19.66
N LYS A 508 11.53 1.13 -20.53
CA LYS A 508 12.67 0.27 -20.18
C LYS A 508 13.58 0.04 -21.35
N ILE A 509 14.83 -0.31 -21.05
CA ILE A 509 15.88 -0.66 -22.02
C ILE A 509 16.40 -2.03 -21.63
N VAL A 510 16.34 -2.97 -22.56
CA VAL A 510 16.78 -4.35 -22.35
C VAL A 510 18.09 -4.57 -23.10
N VAL A 511 19.11 -5.03 -22.37
CA VAL A 511 20.46 -5.21 -22.91
C VAL A 511 20.78 -6.69 -22.99
N HIS A 512 21.08 -7.16 -24.22
CA HIS A 512 21.46 -8.54 -24.50
C HIS A 512 22.94 -8.79 -24.28
N GLU A 513 23.35 -10.04 -24.35
CA GLU A 513 24.76 -10.44 -24.29
C GLU A 513 25.50 -9.95 -25.54
N ARG A 514 26.79 -9.65 -25.37
CA ARG A 514 27.69 -9.38 -26.51
C ARG A 514 27.97 -10.65 -27.26
N ASP A 515 28.01 -10.57 -28.59
CA ASP A 515 28.38 -11.70 -29.45
C ASP A 515 29.80 -12.22 -29.15
N ARG A 516 30.72 -11.35 -28.73
CA ARG A 516 32.13 -11.72 -28.41
C ARG A 516 32.57 -11.08 -27.09
N LYS A 517 32.94 -11.93 -26.12
CA LYS A 517 33.50 -11.48 -24.83
C LYS A 517 34.97 -11.05 -25.03
N GLY A 518 35.31 -9.84 -24.58
CA GLY A 518 36.69 -9.34 -24.53
C GLY A 518 37.20 -8.75 -25.82
N SER A 519 36.40 -8.62 -26.88
CA SER A 519 36.74 -7.92 -28.11
C SER A 519 36.27 -6.46 -28.06
N ILE A 520 37.02 -5.54 -28.65
CA ILE A 520 36.62 -4.16 -28.92
C ILE A 520 35.58 -4.14 -30.05
N GLU A 521 35.76 -5.01 -31.03
CA GLU A 521 34.83 -5.22 -32.14
C GLU A 521 33.79 -6.27 -31.76
N THR A 522 32.70 -5.84 -31.15
CA THR A 522 31.59 -6.70 -30.71
C THR A 522 30.28 -6.01 -30.98
N THR A 523 29.26 -6.75 -31.39
CA THR A 523 27.88 -6.29 -31.49
C THR A 523 27.13 -6.64 -30.22
N GLN A 524 26.21 -5.81 -29.87
CA GLN A 524 25.37 -6.01 -28.70
C GLN A 524 23.95 -5.49 -29.01
N GLU A 525 22.98 -6.36 -28.91
CA GLU A 525 21.59 -5.97 -29.12
C GLU A 525 21.05 -5.21 -27.91
N VAL A 526 20.34 -4.11 -28.21
CA VAL A 526 19.68 -3.27 -27.21
C VAL A 526 18.25 -3.03 -27.67
N GLU A 527 17.30 -3.42 -26.85
CA GLU A 527 15.88 -3.17 -27.11
C GLU A 527 15.41 -1.98 -26.29
N ILE A 528 14.77 -1.00 -26.93
CA ILE A 528 14.22 0.18 -26.29
C ILE A 528 12.70 0.07 -26.35
N TYR A 529 12.06 0.14 -25.19
CA TYR A 529 10.62 0.15 -25.04
C TYR A 529 10.20 1.56 -24.67
N PHE A 530 9.36 2.15 -25.49
CA PHE A 530 8.80 3.47 -25.26
C PHE A 530 7.51 3.39 -24.43
N ASN A 531 7.26 4.42 -23.65
CA ASN A 531 5.97 4.62 -23.01
C ASN A 531 4.89 4.72 -24.10
N PHE A 532 3.75 4.11 -23.89
CA PHE A 532 2.57 4.11 -24.78
C PHE A 532 2.67 3.23 -26.03
N ILE A 533 3.82 3.14 -26.71
CA ILE A 533 3.94 2.42 -27.98
C ILE A 533 4.75 1.12 -27.89
N GLY A 534 5.41 0.87 -26.74
CA GLY A 534 6.23 -0.34 -26.55
C GLY A 534 7.51 -0.37 -27.40
N LYS A 535 7.91 -1.56 -27.85
CA LYS A 535 9.09 -1.70 -28.75
C LYS A 535 8.68 -1.26 -30.16
N TYR A 536 9.21 -0.14 -30.59
CA TYR A 536 8.97 0.40 -31.93
C TYR A 536 10.27 0.79 -32.60
N LEU A 537 10.40 0.43 -33.87
CA LEU A 537 11.54 0.78 -34.73
C LEU A 537 10.96 1.36 -36.02
N PRO A 538 11.31 2.61 -36.41
CA PRO A 538 10.86 3.17 -37.68
C PRO A 538 11.37 2.33 -38.86
N PRO A 539 10.62 2.26 -39.98
CA PRO A 539 11.12 1.68 -41.20
C PRO A 539 12.47 2.31 -41.61
N HIS A 540 13.40 1.50 -42.10
CA HIS A 540 14.75 1.92 -42.53
C HIS A 540 15.67 2.50 -41.44
N PHE A 541 15.28 2.44 -40.16
CA PHE A 541 16.19 2.86 -39.07
C PHE A 541 17.42 1.96 -39.00
N GLY A 542 18.60 2.57 -39.16
CA GLY A 542 19.86 1.85 -39.13
C GLY A 542 20.29 1.22 -40.48
N GLU A 543 19.49 1.37 -41.54
CA GLU A 543 19.92 1.07 -42.91
C GLU A 543 20.89 2.15 -43.33
N VAL A 544 22.19 1.82 -43.32
CA VAL A 544 23.22 2.68 -43.88
C VAL A 544 23.39 2.27 -45.34
N GLU A 545 23.12 3.18 -46.27
CA GLU A 545 23.50 2.99 -47.65
C GLU A 545 25.04 2.92 -47.73
N MET A 546 25.56 1.72 -47.64
CA MET A 546 26.99 1.50 -47.71
C MET A 546 27.44 1.47 -49.18
N THR A 547 28.53 2.16 -49.47
CA THR A 547 29.17 2.07 -50.78
C THR A 547 29.73 0.67 -51.01
N SER A 548 29.88 0.27 -52.26
CA SER A 548 30.43 -1.06 -52.62
C SER A 548 31.77 -1.32 -51.97
N GLU A 549 32.58 -0.28 -51.76
CA GLU A 549 33.89 -0.35 -51.12
C GLU A 549 33.78 -0.61 -49.62
N GLU A 550 32.85 0.03 -48.93
CA GLU A 550 32.59 -0.19 -47.50
C GLU A 550 32.03 -1.59 -47.22
N ILE A 551 31.15 -2.10 -48.10
CA ILE A 551 30.64 -3.46 -48.03
C ILE A 551 31.78 -4.48 -48.16
N GLU A 552 32.73 -4.23 -49.08
CA GLU A 552 33.89 -5.11 -49.26
C GLU A 552 34.84 -5.05 -48.06
N GLU A 553 35.05 -3.87 -47.49
CA GLU A 553 35.87 -3.69 -46.30
C GLU A 553 35.22 -4.37 -45.07
N MET A 554 33.89 -4.27 -44.93
CA MET A 554 33.15 -4.97 -43.87
C MET A 554 33.27 -6.49 -44.02
N LYS A 555 33.12 -7.04 -45.24
CA LYS A 555 33.33 -8.46 -45.50
C LYS A 555 34.75 -8.90 -45.16
N LYS A 556 35.76 -8.10 -45.49
CA LYS A 556 37.16 -8.37 -45.12
C LYS A 556 37.36 -8.34 -43.59
N ARG A 557 36.70 -7.42 -42.89
CA ARG A 557 36.73 -7.36 -41.42
C ARG A 557 36.03 -8.58 -40.78
N GLU A 558 34.88 -9.01 -41.29
CA GLU A 558 34.18 -10.20 -40.81
C GLU A 558 35.01 -11.47 -41.03
N ALA A 559 35.56 -11.67 -42.23
CA ALA A 559 36.44 -12.80 -42.53
C ALA A 559 37.69 -12.83 -41.62
N ARG A 560 38.24 -11.66 -41.28
CA ARG A 560 39.33 -11.54 -40.30
C ARG A 560 38.88 -11.90 -38.89
N LYS A 561 37.69 -11.48 -38.49
CA LYS A 561 37.08 -11.84 -37.19
C LYS A 561 36.88 -13.34 -37.05
N ASP A 562 36.33 -13.98 -38.07
CA ASP A 562 36.09 -15.42 -38.08
C ASP A 562 37.37 -16.21 -38.01
N ARG A 563 38.40 -15.77 -38.74
CA ARG A 563 39.73 -16.39 -38.68
C ARG A 563 40.35 -16.28 -37.29
N LEU A 564 40.21 -15.14 -36.61
CA LEU A 564 40.71 -14.94 -35.25
C LEU A 564 39.92 -15.81 -34.24
N HIS A 565 38.61 -15.91 -34.42
CA HIS A 565 37.75 -16.76 -33.59
C HIS A 565 38.07 -18.24 -33.77
N GLN A 566 38.25 -18.71 -34.99
CA GLN A 566 38.67 -20.08 -35.28
C GLN A 566 40.07 -20.38 -34.66
N ASN A 567 41.00 -19.46 -34.74
CA ASN A 567 42.30 -19.59 -34.09
C ASN A 567 42.17 -19.63 -32.54
N TYR A 568 41.27 -18.85 -31.96
CA TYR A 568 40.97 -18.91 -30.52
C TYR A 568 40.40 -20.27 -30.12
N LEU A 569 39.41 -20.78 -30.87
CA LEU A 569 38.81 -22.11 -30.62
C LEU A 569 39.89 -23.23 -30.75
N LYS A 570 40.75 -23.17 -31.74
CA LYS A 570 41.86 -24.11 -31.88
C LYS A 570 42.82 -24.06 -30.68
N ARG A 571 43.18 -22.85 -30.19
CA ARG A 571 44.01 -22.69 -28.98
C ARG A 571 43.32 -23.19 -27.73
N LYS A 572 42.00 -22.98 -27.61
CA LYS A 572 41.18 -23.47 -26.50
C LYS A 572 41.11 -25.00 -26.50
N ALA A 573 40.86 -25.60 -27.67
CA ALA A 573 40.80 -27.06 -27.83
C ALA A 573 42.15 -27.75 -27.58
N SER A 574 43.26 -27.10 -27.87
CA SER A 574 44.62 -27.63 -27.63
C SER A 574 45.11 -27.43 -26.18
N GLY A 575 44.33 -26.86 -25.29
CA GLY A 575 44.72 -26.56 -23.90
C GLY A 575 45.73 -25.41 -23.74
N LYS A 576 46.35 -24.93 -24.78
CA LYS A 576 47.35 -23.84 -24.76
C LYS A 576 46.83 -22.53 -24.22
N GLN A 577 45.52 -22.27 -24.39
CA GLN A 577 44.88 -21.07 -23.84
C GLN A 577 44.77 -21.12 -22.32
N GLN A 578 44.51 -22.28 -21.77
CA GLN A 578 44.41 -22.49 -20.32
C GLN A 578 45.77 -22.41 -19.64
N GLU A 579 46.78 -23.01 -20.28
CA GLU A 579 48.18 -22.94 -19.83
C GLU A 579 48.71 -21.49 -19.83
N TYR A 580 48.43 -20.73 -20.88
CA TYR A 580 48.74 -19.30 -20.95
C TYR A 580 48.02 -18.49 -19.85
N TYR A 581 46.77 -18.79 -19.63
CA TYR A 581 45.98 -18.12 -18.59
C TYR A 581 46.52 -18.42 -17.18
N GLU A 582 46.83 -19.67 -16.88
CA GLU A 582 47.39 -20.08 -15.59
C GLU A 582 48.79 -19.46 -15.38
N ARG A 583 49.63 -19.45 -16.42
CA ARG A 583 50.94 -18.79 -16.37
C ARG A 583 50.83 -17.28 -16.12
N THR A 584 49.89 -16.63 -16.79
CA THR A 584 49.64 -15.18 -16.62
C THR A 584 49.06 -14.87 -15.22
N LYS A 585 48.16 -15.72 -14.71
CA LYS A 585 47.59 -15.63 -13.37
C LYS A 585 48.64 -15.83 -12.30
N ALA A 586 49.52 -16.81 -12.48
CA ALA A 586 50.64 -17.06 -11.57
C ALA A 586 51.62 -15.86 -11.56
N LYS A 587 51.94 -15.30 -12.71
CA LYS A 587 52.80 -14.11 -12.83
C LYS A 587 52.19 -12.88 -12.12
N LYS A 588 50.92 -12.60 -12.36
CA LYS A 588 50.19 -11.49 -11.68
C LYS A 588 50.10 -11.71 -10.17
N LYS A 589 49.88 -12.95 -9.72
CA LYS A 589 49.88 -13.29 -8.31
C LYS A 589 51.24 -13.04 -7.66
N ALA A 590 52.32 -13.49 -8.31
CA ALA A 590 53.68 -13.26 -7.84
C ALA A 590 54.04 -11.76 -7.77
N GLU A 591 53.64 -10.97 -8.78
CA GLU A 591 53.80 -9.50 -8.76
C GLU A 591 53.02 -8.82 -7.62
N MET A 592 51.78 -9.29 -7.37
CA MET A 592 50.97 -8.77 -6.25
C MET A 592 51.55 -9.15 -4.90
N ASP A 593 52.04 -10.38 -4.76
CA ASP A 593 52.63 -10.85 -3.51
C ASP A 593 53.95 -10.13 -3.23
N ALA A 594 54.80 -9.91 -4.25
CA ALA A 594 56.00 -9.08 -4.14
C ALA A 594 55.69 -7.62 -3.77
N LYS A 595 54.60 -7.04 -4.35
CA LYS A 595 54.19 -5.69 -3.99
C LYS A 595 53.67 -5.59 -2.55
N LYS A 596 52.93 -6.61 -2.09
CA LYS A 596 52.43 -6.69 -0.70
C LYS A 596 53.59 -6.82 0.27
N GLU A 597 54.59 -7.65 -0.04
CA GLU A 597 55.75 -7.83 0.80
C GLU A 597 56.61 -6.55 0.89
N LYS A 598 56.73 -5.81 -0.22
CA LYS A 598 57.42 -4.51 -0.23
C LYS A 598 56.70 -3.50 0.70
N ILE A 599 55.36 -3.40 0.59
CA ILE A 599 54.54 -2.53 1.46
C ILE A 599 54.72 -2.96 2.93
N ARG A 600 54.69 -4.25 3.20
CA ARG A 600 54.87 -4.80 4.57
C ARG A 600 56.24 -4.45 5.15
N GLN A 601 57.31 -4.52 4.36
CA GLN A 601 58.65 -4.12 4.80
C GLN A 601 58.77 -2.61 5.04
N GLU A 602 58.13 -1.80 4.18
CA GLU A 602 58.02 -0.35 4.40
C GLU A 602 57.26 0.01 5.67
N ASP A 603 56.17 -0.71 5.97
CA ASP A 603 55.35 -0.50 7.19
C ASP A 603 56.12 -0.94 8.47
N ILE A 604 56.90 -2.02 8.36
CA ILE A 604 57.79 -2.43 9.44
C ILE A 604 58.90 -1.37 9.68
N ALA A 605 59.50 -0.85 8.61
CA ALA A 605 60.51 0.19 8.72
C ALA A 605 60.00 1.50 9.32
N LYS A 606 58.70 1.82 9.08
CA LYS A 606 58.00 2.99 9.62
C LYS A 606 57.42 2.75 11.03
N GLY A 607 57.56 1.55 11.61
CA GLY A 607 57.02 1.20 12.93
C GLY A 607 55.49 1.08 12.99
N VAL A 608 54.84 1.05 11.84
CA VAL A 608 53.37 0.93 11.74
C VAL A 608 52.91 -0.51 11.86
N PHE A 609 53.76 -1.47 11.49
CA PHE A 609 53.47 -2.91 11.55
C PHE A 609 54.56 -3.64 12.35
N VAL A 610 54.17 -4.36 13.42
CA VAL A 610 55.06 -5.23 14.20
C VAL A 610 54.73 -6.69 13.87
N PRO A 611 55.67 -7.48 13.33
CA PRO A 611 55.43 -8.91 13.05
C PRO A 611 55.04 -9.65 14.35
N VAL A 612 54.14 -10.60 14.26
CA VAL A 612 53.65 -11.40 15.40
C VAL A 612 54.81 -12.12 16.14
N SER A 613 55.90 -12.46 15.42
CA SER A 613 57.11 -13.05 16.01
C SER A 613 57.89 -12.13 16.96
N LEU A 614 57.65 -10.82 16.90
CA LEU A 614 58.28 -9.81 17.76
C LEU A 614 57.33 -9.30 18.86
N LEU A 615 56.11 -9.78 18.90
CA LEU A 615 55.19 -9.47 19.99
C LEU A 615 55.50 -10.34 21.21
N PRO A 616 55.49 -9.76 22.45
CA PRO A 616 55.64 -10.56 23.67
C PRO A 616 54.49 -11.60 23.73
N PRO A 617 54.74 -12.79 24.30
CA PRO A 617 53.73 -13.81 24.45
C PRO A 617 52.52 -13.26 25.22
N ALA A 618 51.31 -13.48 24.67
CA ALA A 618 50.08 -13.01 25.28
C ALA A 618 49.93 -13.59 26.69
N GLU A 619 49.71 -12.72 27.69
CA GLU A 619 49.40 -13.16 29.04
C GLU A 619 48.15 -14.05 29.05
N PRO A 620 48.20 -15.18 29.81
CA PRO A 620 47.02 -16.07 29.86
C PRO A 620 45.85 -15.30 30.50
N LYS A 621 44.76 -15.21 29.80
CA LYS A 621 43.50 -14.65 30.31
C LYS A 621 43.14 -15.41 31.59
N LYS A 622 43.19 -14.74 32.75
CA LYS A 622 42.63 -15.24 34.00
C LYS A 622 41.14 -15.52 33.77
N GLY A 623 40.78 -16.79 33.95
CA GLY A 623 39.41 -17.24 33.78
C GLY A 623 38.47 -16.45 34.69
N VAL A 624 37.45 -15.90 34.12
CA VAL A 624 36.29 -15.38 34.86
C VAL A 624 35.52 -16.61 35.33
N ALA A 625 35.59 -16.89 36.62
CA ALA A 625 34.75 -17.88 37.25
C ALA A 625 33.29 -17.45 37.13
N SER A 626 32.47 -18.34 36.58
CA SER A 626 31.01 -18.24 36.60
C SER A 626 30.50 -18.30 38.05
N ALA A 627 29.75 -17.31 38.45
CA ALA A 627 28.77 -17.38 39.52
C ALA A 627 27.42 -16.94 38.97
#